data_0976aa9239aa7fa5ae25094d4ec20b18
#
_entry.id   0976aa9239aa7fa5ae25094d4ec20b18
#
_cell.length_a   1.000
_cell.length_b   1.000
_cell.length_c   1.000
_cell.angle_alpha   90.00
_cell.angle_beta   90.00
_cell.angle_gamma   90.00
#
_symmetry.space_group_name_H-M   'P 1'
#
loop_
_entity.id
_entity.type
_entity.pdbx_description
1 polymer ?
#
loop_
_entity_poly.entity_id
_entity_poly.type
_entity_poly.pdbx_seq_one_letter_code
_entity_poly.pdbx_strand_id
1 'polypeptide(L)'
;MSSNVKTMRHRSYAVIRCTGPTFTVFLLSFFFIVSPCAAQIENAGQLVFVVTPDWNSTTGLMYLFNRTDGGWLQYNVPWKVVLADSGLAWGIGLHTIPPGERKKVEGDHRSPAGVFELGDFFGYDSAPPPGIRFPYQHATKVLHCVDDTGSVFYNSLVSENEVKRDSMGRLPWKSSEVMKMDSAYYKYGIVVKHNPHSIPGKGSCIFLHIIGSDSSATSGCTAMGEGNLLFLMQWLDPEEHPLLVQLPAFAFRKYLLEWNLPLLLKN
;
A
#
# COMPACT_ATOMS: atom_id res chain seq x y z
N MET A 1 36.57 79.13 -70.45
CA MET A 1 37.02 78.22 -69.38
C MET A 1 35.86 77.32 -69.02
N SER A 2 35.94 76.07 -69.45
CA SER A 2 34.91 75.08 -69.44
C SER A 2 35.12 74.19 -68.23
N SER A 3 34.08 73.99 -67.39
CA SER A 3 34.08 72.98 -66.31
C SER A 3 33.02 71.91 -66.57
N ASN A 4 33.53 70.76 -66.90
CA ASN A 4 32.73 69.55 -67.12
C ASN A 4 32.16 69.00 -65.78
N VAL A 5 30.83 68.88 -65.66
CA VAL A 5 30.16 68.14 -64.58
C VAL A 5 29.82 66.75 -65.09
N LYS A 6 30.45 65.74 -64.50
CA LYS A 6 30.13 64.33 -64.75
C LYS A 6 28.93 63.91 -63.92
N THR A 7 27.88 63.49 -64.59
CA THR A 7 26.65 62.93 -63.98
C THR A 7 26.91 61.50 -63.55
N MET A 8 26.79 61.23 -62.23
CA MET A 8 26.84 59.88 -61.65
C MET A 8 25.45 59.21 -61.74
N ARG A 9 25.35 58.12 -62.44
CA ARG A 9 24.17 57.25 -62.50
C ARG A 9 24.10 56.37 -61.25
N HIS A 10 23.11 56.56 -60.41
CA HIS A 10 22.76 55.62 -59.33
C HIS A 10 22.16 54.35 -59.89
N ARG A 11 22.80 53.21 -59.65
CA ARG A 11 22.22 51.87 -59.87
C ARG A 11 21.43 51.50 -58.63
N SER A 12 20.10 51.37 -58.75
CA SER A 12 19.24 50.81 -57.71
C SER A 12 19.39 49.28 -57.69
N TYR A 13 19.86 48.73 -56.60
CA TYR A 13 19.84 47.30 -56.38
C TYR A 13 18.50 46.91 -55.71
N ALA A 14 17.70 46.04 -56.33
CA ALA A 14 16.52 45.46 -55.75
C ALA A 14 16.93 44.40 -54.72
N VAL A 15 16.54 44.60 -53.44
CA VAL A 15 16.72 43.60 -52.38
C VAL A 15 15.55 42.64 -52.50
N ILE A 16 15.79 41.43 -52.95
CA ILE A 16 14.84 40.32 -52.92
C ILE A 16 14.79 39.82 -51.48
N ARG A 17 13.69 40.07 -50.77
CA ARG A 17 13.39 39.47 -49.47
C ARG A 17 12.85 38.04 -49.73
N CYS A 18 13.64 37.03 -49.48
CA CYS A 18 13.19 35.65 -49.40
C CYS A 18 12.39 35.49 -48.09
N THR A 19 11.05 35.42 -48.19
CA THR A 19 10.19 34.97 -47.12
C THR A 19 10.14 33.42 -47.15
N GLY A 20 11.02 32.79 -46.40
CA GLY A 20 10.97 31.35 -46.17
C GLY A 20 9.88 31.03 -45.12
N PRO A 21 9.21 29.91 -45.20
CA PRO A 21 8.22 29.51 -44.20
C PRO A 21 8.93 29.23 -42.87
N THR A 22 8.54 29.95 -41.83
CA THR A 22 8.95 29.70 -40.44
C THR A 22 8.31 28.38 -40.00
N PHE A 23 9.10 27.31 -40.02
CA PHE A 23 8.71 26.05 -39.36
C PHE A 23 8.77 26.27 -37.85
N THR A 24 7.60 26.47 -37.23
CA THR A 24 7.47 26.45 -35.78
C THR A 24 7.50 24.98 -35.35
N VAL A 25 8.65 24.53 -34.85
CA VAL A 25 8.78 23.21 -34.22
C VAL A 25 8.06 23.27 -32.86
N PHE A 26 6.87 22.69 -32.78
CA PHE A 26 6.20 22.40 -31.52
C PHE A 26 6.94 21.24 -30.84
N LEU A 27 7.80 21.56 -29.86
CA LEU A 27 8.30 20.54 -28.93
C LEU A 27 7.13 20.12 -28.04
N LEU A 28 6.50 18.99 -28.38
CA LEU A 28 5.59 18.27 -27.47
C LEU A 28 6.44 17.68 -26.35
N SER A 29 6.53 18.40 -25.24
CA SER A 29 7.08 17.86 -23.99
C SER A 29 6.09 16.82 -23.47
N PHE A 30 6.38 15.54 -23.68
CA PHE A 30 5.69 14.46 -23.01
C PHE A 30 6.08 14.47 -21.52
N PHE A 31 5.24 15.06 -20.69
CA PHE A 31 5.33 14.86 -19.26
C PHE A 31 4.84 13.44 -18.97
N PHE A 32 5.74 12.52 -18.69
CA PHE A 32 5.40 11.24 -18.08
C PHE A 32 4.90 11.51 -16.66
N ILE A 33 3.58 11.50 -16.47
CA ILE A 33 2.99 11.53 -15.13
C ILE A 33 3.17 10.12 -14.56
N VAL A 34 4.19 9.94 -13.72
CA VAL A 34 4.37 8.69 -12.95
C VAL A 34 3.22 8.59 -11.95
N SER A 35 2.55 7.45 -11.88
CA SER A 35 1.55 7.17 -10.87
C SER A 35 2.16 7.30 -9.47
N PRO A 36 1.53 8.00 -8.50
CA PRO A 36 2.05 8.09 -7.14
C PRO A 36 2.34 6.72 -6.52
N CYS A 37 1.53 5.71 -6.85
CA CYS A 37 1.73 4.35 -6.40
C CYS A 37 3.01 3.72 -6.99
N ALA A 38 3.29 3.94 -8.28
CA ALA A 38 4.53 3.45 -8.92
C ALA A 38 5.77 4.03 -8.23
N ALA A 39 5.77 5.33 -7.93
CA ALA A 39 6.88 5.99 -7.23
C ALA A 39 7.13 5.40 -5.82
N GLN A 40 6.08 5.03 -5.08
CA GLN A 40 6.22 4.39 -3.77
C GLN A 40 6.79 2.96 -3.90
N ILE A 41 6.33 2.19 -4.88
CA ILE A 41 6.83 0.84 -5.12
C ILE A 41 8.29 0.87 -5.62
N GLU A 42 8.68 1.88 -6.39
CA GLU A 42 10.07 2.06 -6.83
C GLU A 42 11.03 2.33 -5.65
N ASN A 43 10.57 2.97 -4.59
CA ASN A 43 11.35 3.23 -3.39
C ASN A 43 11.38 2.05 -2.40
N ALA A 44 10.54 1.03 -2.58
CA ALA A 44 10.52 -0.13 -1.71
C ALA A 44 11.63 -1.11 -2.06
N GLY A 45 12.38 -1.57 -1.06
CA GLY A 45 13.36 -2.64 -1.14
C GLY A 45 12.74 -4.04 -0.95
N GLN A 46 11.58 -4.10 -0.29
CA GLN A 46 10.87 -5.35 -0.03
C GLN A 46 9.39 -5.24 -0.40
N LEU A 47 8.83 -6.30 -1.02
CA LEU A 47 7.37 -6.43 -1.25
C LEU A 47 6.83 -7.72 -0.65
N VAL A 48 5.78 -7.59 0.15
CA VAL A 48 4.86 -8.67 0.51
C VAL A 48 3.71 -8.63 -0.49
N PHE A 49 3.56 -9.67 -1.29
CA PHE A 49 2.62 -9.67 -2.40
C PHE A 49 1.59 -10.77 -2.28
N VAL A 50 0.30 -10.42 -2.09
CA VAL A 50 -0.81 -11.36 -1.97
C VAL A 50 -1.67 -11.32 -3.23
N VAL A 51 -1.84 -12.48 -3.86
CA VAL A 51 -2.70 -12.63 -5.04
C VAL A 51 -3.82 -13.61 -4.75
N THR A 52 -5.06 -13.17 -4.96
CA THR A 52 -6.25 -14.02 -4.90
C THR A 52 -6.73 -14.37 -6.32
N PRO A 53 -7.42 -15.48 -6.54
CA PRO A 53 -8.02 -15.80 -7.83
C PRO A 53 -8.93 -14.69 -8.34
N ASP A 54 -9.83 -14.19 -7.51
CA ASP A 54 -10.81 -13.13 -7.82
C ASP A 54 -11.16 -12.28 -6.58
N TRP A 55 -12.11 -11.35 -6.76
CA TRP A 55 -12.56 -10.42 -5.71
C TRP A 55 -13.32 -11.05 -4.54
N ASN A 56 -13.88 -12.24 -4.72
CA ASN A 56 -14.67 -12.93 -3.70
C ASN A 56 -13.93 -14.12 -3.08
N SER A 57 -12.70 -14.37 -3.52
CA SER A 57 -11.86 -15.45 -2.99
C SER A 57 -11.45 -15.17 -1.56
N THR A 58 -11.62 -16.16 -0.69
CA THR A 58 -11.25 -16.15 0.72
C THR A 58 -9.82 -16.67 0.96
N THR A 59 -9.13 -17.07 -0.08
CA THR A 59 -7.76 -17.58 -0.03
C THR A 59 -6.90 -16.97 -1.14
N GLY A 60 -5.60 -16.90 -0.90
CA GLY A 60 -4.63 -16.41 -1.87
C GLY A 60 -3.26 -17.04 -1.67
N LEU A 61 -2.31 -16.60 -2.48
CA LEU A 61 -0.91 -16.94 -2.35
C LEU A 61 -0.11 -15.69 -1.97
N MET A 62 0.80 -15.84 -1.01
CA MET A 62 1.72 -14.79 -0.59
C MET A 62 3.10 -15.07 -1.13
N TYR A 63 3.65 -14.07 -1.80
CA TYR A 63 5.00 -14.02 -2.36
C TYR A 63 5.78 -12.93 -1.66
N LEU A 64 7.07 -13.14 -1.47
CA LEU A 64 8.00 -12.14 -0.95
C LEU A 64 9.03 -11.80 -2.01
N PHE A 65 9.36 -10.52 -2.16
CA PHE A 65 10.34 -10.05 -3.13
C PHE A 65 11.32 -9.08 -2.47
N ASN A 66 12.60 -9.23 -2.81
CA ASN A 66 13.63 -8.23 -2.55
C ASN A 66 13.90 -7.43 -3.83
N ARG A 67 14.19 -6.15 -3.69
CA ARG A 67 14.72 -5.31 -4.79
C ARG A 67 16.17 -5.65 -5.02
N THR A 68 16.56 -5.73 -6.29
CA THR A 68 17.95 -5.86 -6.75
C THR A 68 18.20 -4.88 -7.89
N ASP A 69 19.44 -4.72 -8.32
CA ASP A 69 19.80 -3.92 -9.50
C ASP A 69 19.09 -4.40 -10.79
N GLY A 70 18.77 -5.70 -10.85
CA GLY A 70 18.06 -6.34 -11.96
C GLY A 70 16.52 -6.30 -11.83
N GLY A 71 15.96 -5.63 -10.82
CA GLY A 71 14.53 -5.59 -10.54
C GLY A 71 14.12 -6.46 -9.34
N TRP A 72 12.89 -6.96 -9.33
CA TRP A 72 12.37 -7.77 -8.23
C TRP A 72 12.84 -9.21 -8.31
N LEU A 73 13.42 -9.73 -7.22
CA LEU A 73 13.79 -11.12 -7.04
C LEU A 73 12.89 -11.78 -6.00
N GLN A 74 12.16 -12.83 -6.40
CA GLN A 74 11.35 -13.61 -5.48
C GLN A 74 12.21 -14.31 -4.43
N TYR A 75 11.83 -14.17 -3.15
CA TYR A 75 12.60 -14.63 -2.01
C TYR A 75 12.10 -15.95 -1.43
N ASN A 76 10.79 -16.25 -1.52
CA ASN A 76 10.18 -17.43 -0.92
C ASN A 76 9.51 -18.36 -1.94
N VAL A 77 9.28 -19.61 -1.55
CA VAL A 77 8.24 -20.44 -2.16
C VAL A 77 6.90 -19.90 -1.66
N PRO A 78 5.94 -19.58 -2.56
CA PRO A 78 4.67 -18.99 -2.14
C PRO A 78 3.90 -19.89 -1.17
N TRP A 79 3.31 -19.30 -0.16
CA TRP A 79 2.44 -20.03 0.76
C TRP A 79 1.00 -19.53 0.73
N LYS A 80 0.08 -20.39 1.16
CA LYS A 80 -1.34 -20.04 1.25
C LYS A 80 -1.58 -19.04 2.37
N VAL A 81 -2.47 -18.10 2.10
CA VAL A 81 -3.05 -17.18 3.08
C VAL A 81 -4.57 -17.24 3.01
N VAL A 82 -5.21 -16.91 4.13
CA VAL A 82 -6.66 -16.79 4.25
C VAL A 82 -7.00 -15.32 4.40
N LEU A 83 -8.03 -14.89 3.70
CA LEU A 83 -8.54 -13.53 3.69
C LEU A 83 -9.93 -13.47 4.32
N ALA A 84 -10.56 -12.32 4.24
CA ALA A 84 -11.92 -12.11 4.75
C ALA A 84 -12.97 -12.98 4.03
N ASP A 85 -14.05 -13.31 4.73
CA ASP A 85 -15.10 -14.24 4.28
C ASP A 85 -15.86 -13.74 3.04
N SER A 86 -15.88 -12.43 2.80
CA SER A 86 -16.48 -11.81 1.61
C SER A 86 -15.44 -11.43 0.55
N GLY A 87 -14.16 -11.85 0.70
CA GLY A 87 -13.06 -11.60 -0.24
C GLY A 87 -12.45 -10.21 -0.10
N LEU A 88 -12.23 -9.50 -1.21
CA LEU A 88 -11.52 -8.23 -1.28
C LEU A 88 -12.43 -7.05 -1.64
N ALA A 89 -12.04 -5.85 -1.19
CA ALA A 89 -12.54 -4.55 -1.68
C ALA A 89 -11.40 -3.53 -1.67
N TRP A 90 -11.44 -2.52 -2.54
CA TRP A 90 -10.41 -1.49 -2.60
C TRP A 90 -10.28 -0.73 -1.28
N GLY A 91 -9.11 -0.80 -0.68
CA GLY A 91 -8.75 -0.09 0.55
C GLY A 91 -8.22 1.32 0.31
N ILE A 92 -8.00 2.07 1.39
CA ILE A 92 -7.29 3.35 1.36
C ILE A 92 -5.85 3.09 1.74
N GLY A 93 -4.93 3.32 0.81
CA GLY A 93 -3.48 3.12 0.96
C GLY A 93 -2.72 4.10 0.08
N LEU A 94 -1.59 3.65 -0.48
CA LEU A 94 -0.69 4.45 -1.33
C LEU A 94 -1.15 4.55 -2.79
N HIS A 95 -2.26 3.94 -3.15
CA HIS A 95 -2.82 3.90 -4.50
C HIS A 95 -4.09 4.73 -4.61
N THR A 96 -4.46 5.08 -5.84
CA THR A 96 -5.75 5.69 -6.13
C THR A 96 -6.79 4.60 -6.37
N ILE A 97 -7.93 4.68 -5.68
CA ILE A 97 -9.04 3.74 -5.91
C ILE A 97 -9.70 4.07 -7.26
N PRO A 98 -9.82 3.11 -8.18
CA PRO A 98 -10.42 3.37 -9.49
C PRO A 98 -11.89 3.78 -9.38
N PRO A 99 -12.36 4.71 -10.23
CA PRO A 99 -13.76 5.11 -10.24
C PRO A 99 -14.71 3.95 -10.48
N GLY A 100 -15.82 3.91 -9.73
CA GLY A 100 -16.85 2.87 -9.88
C GLY A 100 -16.55 1.53 -9.21
N GLU A 101 -15.33 1.33 -8.70
CA GLU A 101 -14.94 0.09 -8.02
C GLU A 101 -15.47 0.02 -6.58
N ARG A 102 -15.65 -1.20 -6.07
CA ARG A 102 -16.09 -1.45 -4.68
C ARG A 102 -15.01 -1.00 -3.71
N LYS A 103 -15.36 -0.07 -2.83
CA LYS A 103 -14.50 0.42 -1.75
C LYS A 103 -14.77 -0.36 -0.47
N LYS A 104 -13.70 -0.62 0.30
CA LYS A 104 -13.81 -1.15 1.64
C LYS A 104 -14.55 -0.18 2.54
N VAL A 105 -15.45 -0.73 3.36
CA VAL A 105 -16.15 -0.02 4.43
C VAL A 105 -16.09 -0.83 5.72
N GLU A 106 -16.36 -0.19 6.86
CA GLU A 106 -16.40 -0.85 8.14
C GLU A 106 -17.48 -1.95 8.16
N GLY A 107 -17.13 -3.13 8.70
CA GLY A 107 -18.05 -4.26 8.82
C GLY A 107 -18.42 -4.98 7.51
N ASP A 108 -17.73 -4.71 6.38
CA ASP A 108 -18.03 -5.33 5.08
C ASP A 108 -17.49 -6.75 4.93
N HIS A 109 -16.76 -7.25 5.91
CA HIS A 109 -16.12 -8.56 5.89
C HIS A 109 -15.21 -8.78 4.66
N ARG A 110 -14.48 -7.74 4.24
CA ARG A 110 -13.54 -7.79 3.10
C ARG A 110 -12.15 -7.33 3.51
N SER A 111 -11.15 -8.03 3.04
CA SER A 111 -9.77 -7.58 3.19
C SER A 111 -9.48 -6.43 2.22
N PRO A 112 -8.66 -5.44 2.59
CA PRO A 112 -8.37 -4.33 1.70
C PRO A 112 -7.48 -4.76 0.53
N ALA A 113 -7.89 -4.44 -0.70
CA ALA A 113 -7.07 -4.54 -1.90
C ALA A 113 -6.33 -3.23 -2.15
N GLY A 114 -5.09 -3.31 -2.63
CA GLY A 114 -4.26 -2.17 -2.98
C GLY A 114 -2.82 -2.28 -2.53
N VAL A 115 -2.19 -1.14 -2.28
CA VAL A 115 -0.80 -1.00 -1.82
C VAL A 115 -0.80 -0.28 -0.48
N PHE A 116 -0.13 -0.88 0.52
CA PHE A 116 -0.14 -0.41 1.91
C PHE A 116 1.26 -0.45 2.50
N GLU A 117 1.58 0.52 3.33
CA GLU A 117 2.70 0.39 4.26
C GLU A 117 2.39 -0.63 5.36
N LEU A 118 3.43 -1.19 5.94
CA LEU A 118 3.34 -1.99 7.16
C LEU A 118 3.63 -1.09 8.38
N GLY A 119 2.89 -1.31 9.46
CA GLY A 119 3.05 -0.60 10.72
C GLY A 119 3.77 -1.44 11.76
N ASP A 120 3.53 -1.11 13.03
CA ASP A 120 4.11 -1.81 14.16
C ASP A 120 3.76 -3.30 14.16
N PHE A 121 4.68 -4.10 14.66
CA PHE A 121 4.42 -5.49 14.95
C PHE A 121 3.87 -5.61 16.38
N PHE A 122 3.17 -6.69 16.65
CA PHE A 122 2.66 -6.95 17.99
C PHE A 122 2.67 -8.44 18.31
N GLY A 123 2.57 -8.77 19.59
CA GLY A 123 2.45 -10.15 20.03
C GLY A 123 2.29 -10.28 21.55
N TYR A 124 2.09 -11.52 22.00
CA TYR A 124 1.76 -11.83 23.40
C TYR A 124 2.96 -11.78 24.35
N ASP A 125 4.15 -11.85 23.84
CA ASP A 125 5.37 -11.72 24.64
C ASP A 125 5.69 -10.24 24.89
N SER A 126 6.28 -9.92 26.03
CA SER A 126 6.65 -8.55 26.42
C SER A 126 7.82 -7.98 25.60
N ALA A 127 8.56 -8.84 24.91
CA ALA A 127 9.63 -8.47 24.01
C ALA A 127 9.42 -9.15 22.65
N PRO A 128 9.88 -8.54 21.54
CA PRO A 128 9.78 -9.16 20.23
C PRO A 128 10.60 -10.45 20.15
N PRO A 129 10.16 -11.43 19.35
CA PRO A 129 11.00 -12.56 18.97
C PRO A 129 12.34 -12.12 18.39
N PRO A 130 13.43 -12.91 18.56
CA PRO A 130 14.74 -12.56 18.01
C PRO A 130 14.70 -12.33 16.48
N GLY A 131 15.43 -11.31 16.02
CA GLY A 131 15.52 -10.95 14.60
C GLY A 131 14.44 -9.97 14.10
N ILE A 132 13.49 -9.56 14.94
CA ILE A 132 12.49 -8.52 14.61
C ILE A 132 13.17 -7.15 14.66
N ARG A 133 12.99 -6.35 13.60
CA ARG A 133 13.56 -5.00 13.44
C ARG A 133 12.52 -3.88 13.49
N PHE A 134 11.27 -4.20 13.27
CA PHE A 134 10.15 -3.26 13.37
C PHE A 134 9.85 -2.91 14.82
N PRO A 135 9.27 -1.71 15.09
CA PRO A 135 8.67 -1.39 16.38
C PRO A 135 7.68 -2.49 16.79
N TYR A 136 7.68 -2.82 18.07
CA TYR A 136 6.89 -3.94 18.58
C TYR A 136 6.04 -3.50 19.77
N GLN A 137 4.76 -3.87 19.76
CA GLN A 137 3.82 -3.63 20.84
C GLN A 137 3.46 -4.93 21.57
N HIS A 138 3.56 -4.91 22.89
CA HIS A 138 3.10 -6.02 23.73
C HIS A 138 1.57 -6.07 23.72
N ALA A 139 1.00 -7.04 23.03
CA ALA A 139 -0.44 -7.30 23.00
C ALA A 139 -0.91 -7.82 24.37
N THR A 140 -1.72 -7.04 25.06
CA THR A 140 -2.27 -7.35 26.38
C THR A 140 -3.79 -7.34 26.38
N LYS A 141 -4.42 -7.80 27.47
CA LYS A 141 -5.88 -7.72 27.64
C LYS A 141 -6.43 -6.30 27.76
N VAL A 142 -5.55 -5.31 28.00
CA VAL A 142 -5.90 -3.88 28.10
C VAL A 142 -5.48 -3.08 26.86
N LEU A 143 -4.83 -3.70 25.88
CA LEU A 143 -4.55 -3.09 24.58
C LEU A 143 -5.69 -3.43 23.63
N HIS A 144 -6.23 -2.41 22.98
CA HIS A 144 -7.37 -2.51 22.08
C HIS A 144 -7.02 -1.92 20.72
N CYS A 145 -7.53 -2.52 19.64
CA CYS A 145 -7.70 -1.82 18.38
C CYS A 145 -9.14 -1.31 18.31
N VAL A 146 -9.32 0.00 18.20
CA VAL A 146 -10.65 0.62 18.28
C VAL A 146 -11.31 0.65 16.91
N ASP A 147 -12.45 -0.02 16.77
CA ASP A 147 -13.26 -0.10 15.55
C ASP A 147 -14.55 0.75 15.62
N ASP A 148 -14.79 1.43 16.75
CA ASP A 148 -15.91 2.35 16.90
C ASP A 148 -15.73 3.60 16.05
N THR A 149 -16.52 3.72 14.98
CA THR A 149 -16.50 4.87 14.05
C THR A 149 -16.84 6.20 14.70
N GLY A 150 -17.42 6.23 15.90
CA GLY A 150 -17.73 7.42 16.69
C GLY A 150 -16.61 7.83 17.63
N SER A 151 -15.57 7.01 17.80
CA SER A 151 -14.46 7.28 18.70
C SER A 151 -13.37 8.09 18.02
N VAL A 152 -12.73 8.99 18.78
CA VAL A 152 -11.52 9.72 18.34
C VAL A 152 -10.30 8.78 18.19
N PHE A 153 -10.39 7.58 18.72
CA PHE A 153 -9.37 6.53 18.64
C PHE A 153 -9.63 5.52 17.53
N TYR A 154 -10.64 5.76 16.68
CA TYR A 154 -10.96 4.86 15.57
C TYR A 154 -9.71 4.48 14.76
N ASN A 155 -9.56 3.19 14.44
CA ASN A 155 -8.43 2.60 13.71
C ASN A 155 -7.06 2.81 14.38
N SER A 156 -7.01 2.78 15.72
CA SER A 156 -5.78 2.94 16.50
C SER A 156 -5.64 1.85 17.56
N LEU A 157 -4.39 1.45 17.81
CA LEU A 157 -4.05 0.61 18.97
C LEU A 157 -3.93 1.52 20.20
N VAL A 158 -4.73 1.26 21.22
CA VAL A 158 -4.82 2.12 22.42
C VAL A 158 -4.92 1.26 23.69
N SER A 159 -4.13 1.58 24.70
CA SER A 159 -4.23 0.96 26.01
C SER A 159 -5.33 1.63 26.85
N GLU A 160 -6.20 0.83 27.50
CA GLU A 160 -7.15 1.34 28.48
C GLU A 160 -6.50 2.17 29.59
N ASN A 161 -5.23 1.90 29.91
CA ASN A 161 -4.49 2.60 30.94
C ASN A 161 -4.05 4.02 30.52
N GLU A 162 -4.11 4.33 29.22
CA GLU A 162 -3.68 5.61 28.64
C GLU A 162 -4.84 6.57 28.39
N VAL A 163 -6.08 6.12 28.59
CA VAL A 163 -7.28 6.91 28.30
C VAL A 163 -8.07 7.22 29.55
N LYS A 164 -8.73 8.37 29.53
CA LYS A 164 -9.68 8.73 30.60
C LYS A 164 -11.02 8.03 30.36
N ARG A 165 -11.53 7.39 31.41
CA ARG A 165 -12.91 6.91 31.45
C ARG A 165 -13.85 8.07 31.79
N ASP A 166 -15.09 7.98 31.34
CA ASP A 166 -16.12 8.95 31.70
C ASP A 166 -16.55 8.84 33.19
N SER A 167 -17.47 9.70 33.62
CA SER A 167 -18.01 9.71 35.01
C SER A 167 -18.70 8.40 35.42
N MET A 168 -19.05 7.55 34.47
CA MET A 168 -19.63 6.22 34.71
C MET A 168 -18.61 5.08 34.52
N GLY A 169 -17.32 5.41 34.39
CA GLY A 169 -16.24 4.44 34.20
C GLY A 169 -16.14 3.81 32.82
N ARG A 170 -16.86 4.35 31.80
CA ARG A 170 -16.84 3.80 30.45
C ARG A 170 -15.64 4.30 29.66
N LEU A 171 -15.13 3.44 28.78
CA LEU A 171 -14.08 3.76 27.81
C LEU A 171 -14.58 4.76 26.74
N PRO A 172 -13.68 5.53 26.08
CA PRO A 172 -14.04 6.48 25.04
C PRO A 172 -14.36 5.82 23.67
N TRP A 173 -14.74 4.55 23.70
CA TRP A 173 -15.24 3.79 22.55
C TRP A 173 -16.31 2.79 22.99
N LYS A 174 -17.16 2.36 22.07
CA LYS A 174 -18.25 1.40 22.28
C LYS A 174 -17.88 -0.01 21.83
N SER A 175 -16.97 -0.11 20.86
CA SER A 175 -16.48 -1.36 20.31
C SER A 175 -14.98 -1.30 20.02
N SER A 176 -14.32 -2.45 20.15
CA SER A 176 -12.89 -2.61 19.88
C SER A 176 -12.52 -4.08 19.88
N GLU A 177 -11.42 -4.42 19.22
CA GLU A 177 -10.78 -5.74 19.31
C GLU A 177 -9.77 -5.74 20.46
N VAL A 178 -9.90 -6.67 21.41
CA VAL A 178 -8.90 -6.90 22.45
C VAL A 178 -7.69 -7.60 21.85
N MET A 179 -6.49 -7.01 21.98
CA MET A 179 -5.30 -7.51 21.30
C MET A 179 -4.69 -8.78 21.91
N LYS A 180 -5.10 -9.19 23.11
CA LYS A 180 -4.74 -10.50 23.70
C LYS A 180 -5.98 -11.34 23.95
N MET A 181 -6.22 -12.26 23.06
CA MET A 181 -7.29 -13.25 23.13
C MET A 181 -6.81 -14.55 23.82
N ASP A 182 -7.74 -15.44 24.21
CA ASP A 182 -7.43 -16.78 24.68
C ASP A 182 -7.01 -17.73 23.53
N SER A 183 -7.11 -17.26 22.28
CA SER A 183 -6.63 -17.95 21.07
C SER A 183 -5.24 -17.44 20.65
N ALA A 184 -4.59 -18.17 19.73
CA ALA A 184 -3.28 -17.78 19.18
C ALA A 184 -3.35 -16.75 18.05
N TYR A 185 -4.53 -16.26 17.65
CA TYR A 185 -4.69 -15.38 16.48
C TYR A 185 -3.72 -14.19 16.49
N TYR A 186 -3.63 -13.51 17.62
CA TYR A 186 -2.81 -12.32 17.81
C TYR A 186 -1.54 -12.57 18.63
N LYS A 187 -1.12 -13.86 18.76
CA LYS A 187 0.17 -14.20 19.36
C LYS A 187 1.32 -13.51 18.63
N TYR A 188 1.20 -13.33 17.32
CA TYR A 188 2.03 -12.48 16.47
C TYR A 188 1.14 -11.77 15.46
N GLY A 189 1.50 -10.54 15.12
CA GLY A 189 0.82 -9.80 14.07
C GLY A 189 1.59 -8.58 13.58
N ILE A 190 1.16 -8.10 12.42
CA ILE A 190 1.70 -6.93 11.73
C ILE A 190 0.52 -6.01 11.41
N VAL A 191 0.60 -4.76 11.80
CA VAL A 191 -0.40 -3.75 11.41
C VAL A 191 -0.27 -3.45 9.93
N VAL A 192 -1.37 -3.50 9.19
CA VAL A 192 -1.46 -3.01 7.81
C VAL A 192 -2.01 -1.59 7.85
N LYS A 193 -1.25 -0.61 7.36
CA LYS A 193 -1.67 0.81 7.34
C LYS A 193 -2.76 1.07 6.29
N HIS A 194 -3.87 0.34 6.41
CA HIS A 194 -5.10 0.63 5.70
C HIS A 194 -5.81 1.79 6.40
N ASN A 195 -6.40 2.71 5.62
CA ASN A 195 -7.06 3.90 6.14
C ASN A 195 -6.18 4.70 7.14
N PRO A 196 -4.96 5.11 6.73
CA PRO A 196 -3.96 5.68 7.65
C PRO A 196 -4.38 7.02 8.29
N HIS A 197 -5.41 7.66 7.75
CA HIS A 197 -6.00 8.88 8.30
C HIS A 197 -7.20 8.60 9.21
N SER A 198 -7.47 7.35 9.54
CA SER A 198 -8.57 6.93 10.43
C SER A 198 -9.93 7.53 10.04
N ILE A 199 -10.22 7.60 8.73
CA ILE A 199 -11.48 8.14 8.23
C ILE A 199 -12.62 7.22 8.70
N PRO A 200 -13.59 7.72 9.49
CA PRO A 200 -14.66 6.90 10.05
C PRO A 200 -15.44 6.11 9.00
N GLY A 201 -15.68 4.83 9.29
CA GLY A 201 -16.46 3.95 8.42
C GLY A 201 -15.73 3.44 7.18
N LYS A 202 -14.41 3.70 7.03
CA LYS A 202 -13.62 3.24 5.87
C LYS A 202 -12.85 1.95 6.12
N GLY A 203 -13.10 1.28 7.23
CA GLY A 203 -12.40 0.08 7.67
C GLY A 203 -11.30 0.39 8.67
N SER A 204 -11.15 -0.48 9.66
CA SER A 204 -10.22 -0.36 10.78
C SER A 204 -9.60 -1.70 11.12
N CYS A 205 -8.54 -1.68 11.94
CA CYS A 205 -7.97 -2.85 12.61
C CYS A 205 -7.59 -3.97 11.62
N ILE A 206 -6.85 -3.63 10.59
CA ILE A 206 -6.39 -4.58 9.57
C ILE A 206 -4.99 -5.07 9.91
N PHE A 207 -4.85 -6.40 10.02
CA PHE A 207 -3.60 -7.06 10.41
C PHE A 207 -3.23 -8.20 9.46
N LEU A 208 -1.93 -8.53 9.43
CA LEU A 208 -1.46 -9.85 9.09
C LEU A 208 -1.31 -10.62 10.42
N HIS A 209 -1.96 -11.79 10.57
CA HIS A 209 -1.96 -12.52 11.83
C HIS A 209 -1.96 -14.04 11.63
N ILE A 210 -1.92 -14.81 12.72
CA ILE A 210 -1.92 -16.27 12.67
C ILE A 210 -3.33 -16.77 12.29
N ILE A 211 -3.38 -17.76 11.38
CA ILE A 211 -4.61 -18.43 11.01
C ILE A 211 -5.14 -19.25 12.19
N GLY A 212 -6.46 -19.30 12.37
CA GLY A 212 -7.09 -20.15 13.37
C GLY A 212 -6.97 -21.63 13.06
N SER A 213 -7.20 -22.45 14.10
CA SER A 213 -7.17 -23.91 13.99
C SER A 213 -8.22 -24.50 13.03
N ASP A 214 -9.32 -23.78 12.84
CA ASP A 214 -10.41 -24.12 11.93
C ASP A 214 -10.17 -23.67 10.49
N SER A 215 -9.08 -22.93 10.24
CA SER A 215 -8.75 -22.32 8.93
C SER A 215 -9.87 -21.44 8.38
N SER A 216 -10.73 -20.90 9.25
CA SER A 216 -11.84 -20.02 8.86
C SER A 216 -11.35 -18.72 8.24
N ALA A 217 -12.18 -18.14 7.38
CA ALA A 217 -11.96 -16.82 6.83
C ALA A 217 -11.98 -15.75 7.94
N THR A 218 -11.31 -14.61 7.69
CA THR A 218 -11.24 -13.50 8.64
C THR A 218 -12.42 -12.52 8.44
N SER A 219 -12.50 -11.50 9.29
CA SER A 219 -13.46 -10.40 9.10
C SER A 219 -12.91 -9.22 8.26
N GLY A 220 -11.59 -9.25 7.93
CA GLY A 220 -10.93 -8.17 7.17
C GLY A 220 -9.42 -8.34 7.06
N CYS A 221 -8.83 -9.04 7.99
CA CYS A 221 -7.39 -9.30 8.05
C CYS A 221 -6.93 -10.31 7.00
N THR A 222 -5.62 -10.55 6.93
CA THR A 222 -5.02 -11.64 6.15
C THR A 222 -4.26 -12.55 7.11
N ALA A 223 -4.61 -13.84 7.13
CA ALA A 223 -4.08 -14.80 8.09
C ALA A 223 -3.23 -15.88 7.42
N MET A 224 -2.23 -16.40 8.15
CA MET A 224 -1.30 -17.43 7.69
C MET A 224 -0.80 -18.32 8.83
N GLY A 225 -0.14 -19.41 8.50
CA GLY A 225 0.49 -20.27 9.50
C GLY A 225 1.51 -19.53 10.36
N GLU A 226 1.60 -19.85 11.66
CA GLU A 226 2.47 -19.19 12.64
C GLU A 226 3.93 -19.12 12.17
N GLY A 227 4.47 -20.22 11.64
CA GLY A 227 5.85 -20.25 11.15
C GLY A 227 6.09 -19.30 9.96
N ASN A 228 5.12 -19.16 9.05
CA ASN A 228 5.21 -18.24 7.92
C ASN A 228 5.15 -16.79 8.39
N LEU A 229 4.27 -16.47 9.36
CA LEU A 229 4.17 -15.12 9.90
C LEU A 229 5.44 -14.73 10.66
N LEU A 230 5.98 -15.62 11.50
CA LEU A 230 7.24 -15.36 12.20
C LEU A 230 8.40 -15.16 11.22
N PHE A 231 8.49 -16.01 10.18
CA PHE A 231 9.46 -15.83 9.11
C PHE A 231 9.32 -14.48 8.41
N LEU A 232 8.08 -14.08 8.08
CA LEU A 232 7.78 -12.78 7.48
C LEU A 232 8.25 -11.63 8.38
N MET A 233 7.91 -11.67 9.67
CA MET A 233 8.31 -10.65 10.64
C MET A 233 9.83 -10.52 10.78
N GLN A 234 10.58 -11.63 10.73
CA GLN A 234 12.04 -11.64 10.80
C GLN A 234 12.71 -11.19 9.51
N TRP A 235 12.08 -11.45 8.35
CA TRP A 235 12.60 -11.06 7.04
C TRP A 235 12.41 -9.57 6.76
N LEU A 236 11.29 -8.97 7.22
CA LEU A 236 10.98 -7.56 6.99
C LEU A 236 11.99 -6.64 7.67
N ASP A 237 12.43 -5.63 6.91
CA ASP A 237 13.35 -4.58 7.36
C ASP A 237 12.71 -3.20 7.14
N PRO A 238 12.52 -2.39 8.19
CA PRO A 238 11.95 -1.05 8.03
C PRO A 238 12.81 -0.12 7.18
N GLU A 239 14.15 -0.33 7.11
CA GLU A 239 15.06 0.45 6.28
C GLU A 239 14.85 0.19 4.78
N GLU A 240 14.28 -0.97 4.43
CA GLU A 240 13.93 -1.35 3.06
C GLU A 240 12.53 -0.84 2.63
N HIS A 241 11.87 -0.04 3.45
CA HIS A 241 10.54 0.51 3.16
C HIS A 241 9.53 -0.52 2.63
N PRO A 242 9.31 -1.64 3.34
CA PRO A 242 8.51 -2.74 2.84
C PRO A 242 7.04 -2.34 2.61
N LEU A 243 6.46 -2.85 1.54
CA LEU A 243 5.06 -2.64 1.20
C LEU A 243 4.30 -3.96 1.11
N LEU A 244 3.02 -3.92 1.50
CA LEU A 244 2.05 -4.96 1.18
C LEU A 244 1.29 -4.57 -0.09
N VAL A 245 1.31 -5.44 -1.09
CA VAL A 245 0.44 -5.36 -2.26
C VAL A 245 -0.53 -6.54 -2.21
N GLN A 246 -1.82 -6.28 -2.15
CA GLN A 246 -2.86 -7.30 -2.09
C GLN A 246 -3.90 -7.06 -3.17
N LEU A 247 -3.99 -7.97 -4.16
CA LEU A 247 -4.82 -7.79 -5.35
C LEU A 247 -5.40 -9.13 -5.84
N PRO A 248 -6.60 -9.13 -6.44
CA PRO A 248 -7.03 -10.26 -7.24
C PRO A 248 -6.24 -10.32 -8.55
N ALA A 249 -6.08 -11.53 -9.12
CA ALA A 249 -5.24 -11.78 -10.29
C ALA A 249 -5.58 -10.91 -11.50
N PHE A 250 -6.84 -10.53 -11.68
CA PHE A 250 -7.23 -9.60 -12.74
C PHE A 250 -6.68 -8.19 -12.52
N ALA A 251 -6.83 -7.64 -11.31
CA ALA A 251 -6.32 -6.31 -10.98
C ALA A 251 -4.78 -6.29 -11.00
N PHE A 252 -4.13 -7.35 -10.50
CA PHE A 252 -2.69 -7.52 -10.63
C PHE A 252 -2.22 -7.36 -12.09
N ARG A 253 -2.80 -8.12 -13.03
CA ARG A 253 -2.44 -8.03 -14.45
C ARG A 253 -2.68 -6.64 -15.04
N LYS A 254 -3.77 -5.97 -14.62
CA LYS A 254 -4.10 -4.60 -15.06
C LYS A 254 -3.05 -3.58 -14.61
N TYR A 255 -2.58 -3.68 -13.36
CA TYR A 255 -1.67 -2.70 -12.75
C TYR A 255 -0.20 -3.12 -12.81
N LEU A 256 0.12 -4.28 -13.41
CA LEU A 256 1.48 -4.84 -13.46
C LEU A 256 2.52 -3.82 -13.96
N LEU A 257 2.26 -3.19 -15.10
CA LEU A 257 3.18 -2.21 -15.70
C LEU A 257 3.03 -0.83 -15.06
N GLU A 258 1.80 -0.40 -14.77
CA GLU A 258 1.53 0.92 -14.20
C GLU A 258 2.18 1.11 -12.82
N TRP A 259 2.20 0.05 -12.00
CA TRP A 259 2.76 0.08 -10.65
C TRP A 259 4.14 -0.59 -10.56
N ASN A 260 4.74 -0.96 -11.68
CA ASN A 260 6.03 -1.64 -11.73
C ASN A 260 6.12 -2.86 -10.78
N LEU A 261 5.08 -3.71 -10.81
CA LEU A 261 4.98 -4.90 -9.96
C LEU A 261 5.89 -6.03 -10.46
N PRO A 262 6.33 -6.95 -9.57
CA PRO A 262 7.10 -8.12 -9.97
C PRO A 262 6.30 -9.08 -10.86
N LEU A 263 6.98 -9.70 -11.81
CA LEU A 263 6.39 -10.81 -12.57
C LEU A 263 6.29 -12.05 -11.65
N LEU A 264 5.10 -12.62 -11.54
CA LEU A 264 4.92 -13.89 -10.87
C LEU A 264 5.35 -15.00 -11.83
N LEU A 265 6.38 -15.75 -11.45
CA LEU A 265 6.77 -16.93 -12.20
C LEU A 265 5.63 -17.97 -12.12
N LYS A 266 5.21 -18.50 -13.26
CA LYS A 266 4.28 -19.64 -13.27
C LYS A 266 5.06 -20.85 -12.73
N ASN A 267 4.64 -21.34 -11.56
CA ASN A 267 5.07 -22.66 -11.10
C ASN A 267 4.37 -23.76 -11.90
#